data_bb5527109baa39750ef73b57bbbf5674
#
_entry.id   bb5527109baa39750ef73b57bbbf5674
#
_cell.length_a   1.000
_cell.length_b   1.000
_cell.length_c   1.000
_cell.angle_alpha   90.00
_cell.angle_beta   90.00
_cell.angle_gamma   90.00
#
_symmetry.space_group_name_H-M   'P 1'
#
loop_
_entity.id
_entity.type
_entity.pdbx_description
1 polymer ?
#
loop_
_entity_poly.entity_id
_entity_poly.type
_entity_poly.pdbx_seq_one_letter_code
_entity_poly.pdbx_strand_id
1 'polypeptide(L)' 'MDKLVVELQDGYFVEIDPLNYTLRQRYAGQDKDGNEKESVRTIGYF' A
#
# COMPACT_ATOMS: atom_id res chain seq x y z
N MET A 1 -8.72 -2.32 17.43
CA MET A 1 -8.26 -3.56 16.84
C MET A 1 -7.08 -3.33 15.97
N ASP A 2 -6.13 -4.21 16.12
CA ASP A 2 -4.85 -3.97 15.49
C ASP A 2 -4.81 -4.59 14.11
N LYS A 3 -4.30 -3.80 13.20
CA LYS A 3 -4.08 -4.20 11.83
C LYS A 3 -2.64 -4.67 11.70
N LEU A 4 -2.44 -5.84 11.13
CA LEU A 4 -1.11 -6.35 10.86
C LEU A 4 -0.71 -5.97 9.44
N VAL A 5 0.50 -5.44 9.30
CA VAL A 5 1.03 -5.07 7.99
C VAL A 5 2.27 -5.91 7.74
N VAL A 6 2.28 -6.63 6.62
CA VAL A 6 3.40 -7.45 6.19
C VAL A 6 3.99 -6.85 4.94
N GLU A 7 5.25 -6.44 4.98
CA GLU A 7 5.90 -5.84 3.83
C GLU A 7 6.50 -6.92 2.93
N LEU A 8 6.28 -6.75 1.64
CA LEU A 8 6.80 -7.61 0.60
C LEU A 8 7.86 -6.86 -0.21
N GLN A 9 8.23 -7.38 -1.36
CA GLN A 9 9.20 -6.74 -2.23
C GLN A 9 8.56 -5.68 -3.11
N ASP A 10 9.37 -4.75 -3.60
CA ASP A 10 8.97 -3.75 -4.60
C ASP A 10 7.86 -2.81 -4.13
N GLY A 11 7.84 -2.51 -2.84
CA GLY A 11 6.86 -1.60 -2.28
C GLY A 11 5.51 -2.24 -2.00
N TYR A 12 5.34 -3.51 -2.29
CA TYR A 12 4.10 -4.20 -1.96
C TYR A 12 4.01 -4.47 -0.47
N PHE A 13 2.82 -4.41 0.04
CA PHE A 13 2.54 -4.81 1.42
C PHE A 13 1.12 -5.30 1.54
N VAL A 14 0.89 -6.16 2.52
CA VAL A 14 -0.43 -6.72 2.80
C VAL A 14 -0.89 -6.20 4.15
N GLU A 15 -2.09 -5.63 4.18
CA GLU A 15 -2.75 -5.28 5.43
C GLU A 15 -3.71 -6.39 5.80
N ILE A 16 -3.55 -6.93 6.99
CA ILE A 16 -4.37 -8.04 7.45
C ILE A 16 -5.32 -7.52 8.52
N ASP A 17 -6.59 -7.50 8.18
CA ASP A 17 -7.68 -7.15 9.10
C ASP A 17 -8.39 -8.40 9.54
N PRO A 18 -9.18 -8.34 10.63
CA PRO A 18 -10.00 -9.49 11.02
C PRO A 18 -10.94 -10.00 9.95
N LEU A 19 -11.31 -9.13 9.00
CA LEU A 19 -12.30 -9.48 7.97
C LEU A 19 -11.69 -9.67 6.59
N ASN A 20 -10.55 -9.04 6.30
CA ASN A 20 -10.03 -9.01 4.94
C ASN A 20 -8.51 -8.96 4.90
N TYR A 21 -7.98 -9.43 3.80
CA TYR A 21 -6.60 -9.17 3.42
C TYR A 21 -6.61 -8.18 2.26
N THR A 22 -5.81 -7.13 2.36
CA THR A 22 -5.73 -6.11 1.32
C THR A 22 -4.29 -6.02 0.83
N LEU A 23 -4.09 -6.24 -0.46
CA LEU A 23 -2.78 -6.07 -1.09
C LEU A 23 -2.68 -4.65 -1.61
N ARG A 24 -1.64 -3.94 -1.18
CA ARG A 24 -1.38 -2.58 -1.61
C ARG A 24 0.05 -2.43 -2.08
N GLN A 25 0.31 -1.36 -2.80
CA GLN A 25 1.64 -1.05 -3.29
C GLN A 25 1.94 0.43 -3.06
N ARG A 26 3.11 0.70 -2.48
CA ARG A 26 3.64 2.07 -2.43
C ARG A 26 4.43 2.31 -3.70
N TYR A 27 4.26 3.50 -4.25
CA TYR A 27 5.00 3.85 -5.45
C TYR A 27 5.34 5.34 -5.42
N ALA A 28 6.41 5.70 -6.15
CA ALA A 28 6.81 7.08 -6.28
C ALA A 28 6.03 7.74 -7.40
N GLY A 29 5.44 8.89 -7.09
CA GLY A 29 4.72 9.69 -8.07
C GLY A 29 5.19 11.12 -8.01
N GLN A 30 4.55 11.99 -8.76
CA GLN A 30 4.81 13.42 -8.73
C GLN A 30 3.51 14.17 -8.58
N ASP A 31 3.57 15.28 -7.86
CA ASP A 31 2.42 16.15 -7.75
C ASP A 31 2.40 17.16 -8.91
N LYS A 32 1.47 18.11 -8.85
CA LYS A 32 1.31 19.10 -9.90
C LYS A 32 2.53 20.02 -10.04
N ASP A 33 3.28 20.16 -8.98
CA ASP A 33 4.45 21.03 -8.95
C ASP A 33 5.73 20.30 -9.35
N GLY A 34 5.62 19.00 -9.66
CA GLY A 34 6.76 18.19 -10.04
C GLY A 34 7.55 17.64 -8.87
N ASN A 35 7.07 17.81 -7.65
CA ASN A 35 7.72 17.27 -6.47
C ASN A 35 7.44 15.78 -6.31
N GLU A 36 8.44 15.07 -5.83
CA GLU A 36 8.24 13.64 -5.56
C GLU A 36 7.27 13.45 -4.41
N LYS A 37 6.37 12.50 -4.59
CA LYS A 37 5.38 12.18 -3.59
C LYS A 37 5.18 10.67 -3.55
N GLU A 38 5.22 10.13 -2.35
CA GLU A 38 4.89 8.71 -2.17
C GLU A 38 3.39 8.54 -2.17
N SER A 39 2.93 7.57 -2.95
CA SER A 39 1.51 7.26 -3.06
C SER A 39 1.29 5.79 -2.80
N VAL A 40 0.07 5.44 -2.46
CA VAL A 40 -0.33 4.06 -2.19
C VAL A 40 -1.55 3.75 -3.02
N ARG A 41 -1.54 2.59 -3.65
CA ARG A 41 -2.72 2.10 -4.37
C ARG A 41 -3.10 0.73 -3.88
N THR A 42 -4.38 0.41 -3.96
CA THR A 42 -4.90 -0.90 -3.62
C THR A 42 -4.88 -1.78 -4.86
N ILE A 43 -4.23 -2.94 -4.75
CA ILE A 43 -4.15 -3.89 -5.85
C ILE A 43 -5.36 -4.81 -5.85
N GLY A 44 -5.74 -5.31 -4.67
CA GLY A 44 -6.87 -6.20 -4.58
C GLY A 44 -7.13 -6.65 -3.16
N TYR A 45 -8.19 -7.40 -3.00
CA TYR A 45 -8.60 -7.96 -1.72
C TYR A 45 -8.60 -9.48 -1.82
N PHE A 46 -8.26 -10.10 -0.72
CA PHE A 46 -8.22 -11.56 -0.66
C PHE A 46 -9.07 -12.09 0.48
#